data_72280d0c8abdccc55b056830401f799c
#
_entry.id   72280d0c8abdccc55b056830401f799c
#
_cell.length_a   1.000
_cell.length_b   1.000
_cell.length_c   1.000
_cell.angle_alpha   90.00
_cell.angle_beta   90.00
_cell.angle_gamma   90.00
#
_symmetry.space_group_name_H-M   'P 1'
#
loop_
_entity.id
_entity.type
_entity.pdbx_description
1 polymer ?
#
loop_
_entity_poly.entity_id
_entity_poly.type
_entity_poly.pdbx_seq_one_letter_code
_entity_poly.pdbx_strand_id
1 'polypeptide(L)'
;MTRPKPIAASVIIPVYNGANYITQQLDALAAQTGNPSFEVLICDNGSTDGTRAVVESYSAPYPLRVVDASQRGGASHARNMGAVQAAGDIHIFCDGDDLVEPDWVVSHLYVQNLYSPVIASGSLLHDRVNTPEVLRAYGLEPGDDQKTLSTRTRIFYDEELTPYAGFLPTVAGGNFSIPRRVYLEAGGMDSSYKSSEETDFAWRVQLAGVPAALTHGPLLHYILRDKPKRIFHQQRAYQKYKVLLWVHYRQHGMRGPSTKASILEVLRQAPKLINPTTRFRAAYLAGGNLGALEGILQYRILKRIPKPLRLDTTPITEE
;
A
#
# COMPACT_ATOMS: atom_id res chain seq x y z
N MET A 1 25.99 -3.58 31.37
CA MET A 1 25.01 -2.91 30.44
C MET A 1 24.94 -3.77 29.19
N THR A 2 23.81 -4.42 28.94
CA THR A 2 23.58 -5.17 27.68
C THR A 2 23.50 -4.16 26.52
N ARG A 3 24.26 -4.39 25.45
CA ARG A 3 24.15 -3.58 24.23
C ARG A 3 22.68 -3.62 23.76
N PRO A 4 22.08 -2.51 23.36
CA PRO A 4 20.73 -2.52 22.82
C PRO A 4 20.70 -3.49 21.63
N LYS A 5 19.66 -4.33 21.57
CA LYS A 5 19.44 -5.26 20.45
C LYS A 5 19.35 -4.45 19.15
N PRO A 6 20.09 -4.79 18.10
CA PRO A 6 19.98 -4.08 16.83
C PRO A 6 18.54 -4.11 16.32
N ILE A 7 18.08 -3.00 15.74
CA ILE A 7 16.73 -2.89 15.17
C ILE A 7 16.67 -3.72 13.90
N ALA A 8 15.89 -4.80 13.91
CA ALA A 8 15.75 -5.69 12.75
C ALA A 8 14.81 -5.11 11.68
N ALA A 9 13.75 -4.41 12.12
CA ALA A 9 12.77 -3.83 11.20
C ALA A 9 12.40 -2.41 11.58
N SER A 10 12.05 -1.60 10.57
CA SER A 10 11.39 -0.31 10.75
C SER A 10 10.00 -0.36 10.13
N VAL A 11 8.99 -0.16 10.96
CA VAL A 11 7.58 -0.03 10.54
C VAL A 11 7.35 1.43 10.14
N ILE A 12 7.01 1.66 8.88
CA ILE A 12 6.89 2.99 8.27
C ILE A 12 5.42 3.25 7.93
N ILE A 13 4.82 4.23 8.59
CA ILE A 13 3.38 4.51 8.54
C ILE A 13 3.15 5.95 8.04
N PRO A 14 2.66 6.15 6.80
CA PRO A 14 2.26 7.47 6.34
C PRO A 14 0.94 7.87 7.01
N VAL A 15 0.87 9.09 7.53
CA VAL A 15 -0.35 9.60 8.17
C VAL A 15 -0.66 11.02 7.70
N TYR A 16 -1.93 11.29 7.45
CA TYR A 16 -2.47 12.62 7.22
C TYR A 16 -3.85 12.74 7.89
N ASN A 17 -3.98 13.60 8.91
CA ASN A 17 -5.20 13.79 9.69
C ASN A 17 -5.72 12.47 10.28
N GLY A 18 -4.87 11.81 11.08
CA GLY A 18 -5.11 10.49 11.66
C GLY A 18 -5.40 10.48 13.16
N ALA A 19 -5.64 11.63 13.79
CA ALA A 19 -5.83 11.73 15.26
C ALA A 19 -6.90 10.78 15.81
N ASN A 20 -7.93 10.47 15.01
CA ASN A 20 -9.04 9.63 15.45
C ASN A 20 -8.80 8.10 15.30
N TYR A 21 -7.73 7.67 14.64
CA TYR A 21 -7.52 6.26 14.35
C TYR A 21 -6.10 5.75 14.63
N ILE A 22 -5.08 6.62 14.63
CA ILE A 22 -3.68 6.18 14.72
C ILE A 22 -3.37 5.40 16.00
N THR A 23 -4.02 5.73 17.13
CA THR A 23 -3.82 5.04 18.40
C THR A 23 -4.15 3.55 18.31
N GLN A 24 -5.19 3.17 17.57
CA GLN A 24 -5.58 1.76 17.39
C GLN A 24 -4.46 0.96 16.69
N GLN A 25 -3.82 1.54 15.67
CA GLN A 25 -2.69 0.91 15.00
C GLN A 25 -1.45 0.83 15.91
N LEU A 26 -1.18 1.88 16.71
CA LEU A 26 -0.09 1.86 17.69
C LEU A 26 -0.32 0.79 18.78
N ASP A 27 -1.55 0.61 19.25
CA ASP A 27 -1.93 -0.45 20.20
C ASP A 27 -1.74 -1.85 19.58
N ALA A 28 -2.14 -2.04 18.32
CA ALA A 28 -1.92 -3.29 17.61
C ALA A 28 -0.43 -3.62 17.43
N LEU A 29 0.41 -2.60 17.21
CA LEU A 29 1.86 -2.75 17.20
C LEU A 29 2.45 -2.98 18.58
N ALA A 30 1.86 -2.43 19.65
CA ALA A 30 2.27 -2.72 21.03
C ALA A 30 1.95 -4.16 21.46
N ALA A 31 0.95 -4.77 20.84
CA ALA A 31 0.54 -6.16 21.07
C ALA A 31 1.33 -7.19 20.25
N GLN A 32 2.41 -6.80 19.54
CA GLN A 32 3.18 -7.75 18.73
C GLN A 32 3.82 -8.86 19.55
N THR A 33 3.64 -10.10 19.10
CA THR A 33 4.17 -11.32 19.73
C THR A 33 5.52 -11.75 19.15
N GLY A 34 6.18 -12.72 19.79
CA GLY A 34 7.48 -13.23 19.32
C GLY A 34 8.67 -12.33 19.61
N ASN A 35 8.46 -11.22 20.35
CA ASN A 35 9.50 -10.28 20.79
C ASN A 35 10.42 -9.78 19.65
N PRO A 36 9.86 -9.30 18.52
CA PRO A 36 10.68 -8.74 17.43
C PRO A 36 11.37 -7.45 17.88
N SER A 37 12.58 -7.20 17.33
CA SER A 37 13.24 -5.92 17.52
C SER A 37 12.86 -4.98 16.38
N PHE A 38 12.02 -3.99 16.65
CA PHE A 38 11.57 -3.03 15.63
C PHE A 38 11.39 -1.62 16.20
N GLU A 39 11.38 -0.64 15.32
CA GLU A 39 10.96 0.74 15.58
C GLU A 39 9.73 1.08 14.73
N VAL A 40 9.04 2.14 15.11
CA VAL A 40 7.89 2.69 14.37
C VAL A 40 8.15 4.15 14.01
N LEU A 41 7.97 4.48 12.73
CA LEU A 41 8.07 5.84 12.20
C LEU A 41 6.70 6.28 11.70
N ILE A 42 6.11 7.25 12.36
CA ILE A 42 4.88 7.92 11.92
C ILE A 42 5.29 9.08 11.01
N CYS A 43 5.07 8.92 9.72
CA CYS A 43 5.44 9.90 8.71
C CYS A 43 4.30 10.89 8.49
N ASP A 44 4.31 11.97 9.26
CA ASP A 44 3.26 12.99 9.24
C ASP A 44 3.33 13.86 7.97
N ASN A 45 2.36 13.69 7.12
CA ASN A 45 2.26 14.39 5.84
C ASN A 45 1.56 15.75 5.94
N GLY A 46 1.81 16.50 7.02
CA GLY A 46 1.27 17.84 7.26
C GLY A 46 -0.13 17.82 7.89
N SER A 47 -0.37 16.96 8.88
CA SER A 47 -1.64 16.90 9.61
C SER A 47 -1.96 18.20 10.35
N THR A 48 -3.25 18.52 10.43
CA THR A 48 -3.79 19.74 11.08
C THR A 48 -4.81 19.43 12.18
N ASP A 49 -5.06 18.14 12.46
CA ASP A 49 -6.10 17.66 13.38
C ASP A 49 -5.58 17.23 14.76
N GLY A 50 -4.30 17.50 15.05
CA GLY A 50 -3.68 17.07 16.30
C GLY A 50 -3.01 15.69 16.25
N THR A 51 -2.94 15.03 15.09
CA THR A 51 -2.28 13.72 14.89
C THR A 51 -0.92 13.66 15.58
N ARG A 52 -0.08 14.65 15.34
CA ARG A 52 1.28 14.70 15.90
C ARG A 52 1.28 14.67 17.43
N ALA A 53 0.42 15.47 18.06
CA ALA A 53 0.31 15.51 19.52
C ALA A 53 -0.17 14.17 20.09
N VAL A 54 -1.10 13.50 19.42
CA VAL A 54 -1.57 12.15 19.79
C VAL A 54 -0.40 11.16 19.78
N VAL A 55 0.40 11.14 18.72
CA VAL A 55 1.55 10.22 18.60
C VAL A 55 2.65 10.55 19.61
N GLU A 56 2.99 11.82 19.81
CA GLU A 56 4.03 12.25 20.75
C GLU A 56 3.66 11.99 22.21
N SER A 57 2.36 11.93 22.54
CA SER A 57 1.86 11.57 23.88
C SER A 57 1.70 10.07 24.10
N TYR A 58 1.83 9.23 23.06
CA TYR A 58 1.63 7.79 23.15
C TYR A 58 2.82 7.10 23.84
N SER A 59 2.55 6.29 24.87
CA SER A 59 3.56 5.52 25.60
C SER A 59 3.79 4.16 24.92
N ALA A 60 4.72 4.09 23.96
CA ALA A 60 5.01 2.88 23.20
C ALA A 60 6.02 1.98 23.93
N PRO A 61 5.88 0.63 23.85
CA PRO A 61 6.89 -0.32 24.33
C PRO A 61 8.06 -0.53 23.34
N TYR A 62 8.09 0.20 22.25
CA TYR A 62 9.09 0.19 21.19
C TYR A 62 9.55 1.62 20.86
N PRO A 63 10.69 1.83 20.21
CA PRO A 63 11.09 3.14 19.70
C PRO A 63 10.04 3.70 18.73
N LEU A 64 9.44 4.82 19.09
CA LEU A 64 8.42 5.53 18.29
C LEU A 64 8.91 6.93 17.98
N ARG A 65 8.84 7.33 16.70
CA ARG A 65 9.23 8.67 16.25
C ARG A 65 8.22 9.23 15.25
N VAL A 66 8.04 10.55 15.29
CA VAL A 66 7.35 11.29 14.23
C VAL A 66 8.39 11.80 13.23
N VAL A 67 8.17 11.53 11.96
CA VAL A 67 8.96 12.04 10.83
C VAL A 67 8.16 13.11 10.13
N ASP A 68 8.70 14.31 10.00
CA ASP A 68 8.08 15.36 9.20
C ASP A 68 8.19 15.06 7.71
N ALA A 69 7.05 14.87 7.06
CA ALA A 69 6.90 14.65 5.64
C ALA A 69 5.94 15.68 4.98
N SER A 70 5.84 16.87 5.57
CA SER A 70 4.92 17.94 5.14
C SER A 70 5.36 18.67 3.87
N GLN A 71 6.61 18.49 3.42
CA GLN A 71 7.20 19.20 2.28
C GLN A 71 6.47 18.92 0.97
N ARG A 72 5.79 17.77 0.88
CA ARG A 72 5.00 17.38 -0.29
C ARG A 72 3.86 16.45 0.11
N GLY A 73 2.65 16.72 -0.38
CA GLY A 73 1.48 15.88 -0.13
C GLY A 73 1.54 14.54 -0.88
N GLY A 74 1.23 13.44 -0.18
CA GLY A 74 1.05 12.09 -0.71
C GLY A 74 1.75 11.00 0.10
N ALA A 75 1.12 9.83 0.17
CA ALA A 75 1.61 8.69 0.96
C ALA A 75 2.99 8.20 0.51
N SER A 76 3.27 8.21 -0.79
CA SER A 76 4.58 7.84 -1.35
C SER A 76 5.71 8.74 -0.83
N HIS A 77 5.48 10.06 -0.78
CA HIS A 77 6.46 10.98 -0.21
C HIS A 77 6.67 10.71 1.28
N ALA A 78 5.59 10.54 2.04
CA ALA A 78 5.67 10.24 3.46
C ALA A 78 6.43 8.93 3.74
N ARG A 79 6.12 7.85 2.99
CA ARG A 79 6.87 6.58 3.09
C ARG A 79 8.34 6.73 2.75
N ASN A 80 8.68 7.51 1.71
CA ASN A 80 10.08 7.80 1.34
C ASN A 80 10.82 8.54 2.45
N MET A 81 10.20 9.55 3.07
CA MET A 81 10.83 10.31 4.18
C MET A 81 11.08 9.41 5.40
N GLY A 82 10.14 8.50 5.71
CA GLY A 82 10.34 7.49 6.74
C GLY A 82 11.47 6.52 6.40
N ALA A 83 11.48 6.00 5.17
CA ALA A 83 12.49 5.03 4.72
C ALA A 83 13.93 5.57 4.79
N VAL A 84 14.14 6.84 4.47
CA VAL A 84 15.47 7.48 4.59
C VAL A 84 15.94 7.55 6.04
N GLN A 85 15.03 7.77 6.99
CA GLN A 85 15.36 7.93 8.41
C GLN A 85 15.29 6.62 9.21
N ALA A 86 14.81 5.54 8.60
CA ALA A 86 14.66 4.23 9.24
C ALA A 86 16.02 3.59 9.53
N ALA A 87 16.15 2.96 10.71
CA ALA A 87 17.39 2.34 11.19
C ALA A 87 17.41 0.80 10.98
N GLY A 88 16.24 0.16 10.83
CA GLY A 88 16.14 -1.29 10.66
C GLY A 88 16.56 -1.76 9.27
N ASP A 89 17.11 -2.98 9.21
CA ASP A 89 17.56 -3.61 7.95
C ASP A 89 16.40 -3.94 7.01
N ILE A 90 15.21 -4.17 7.58
CA ILE A 90 13.98 -4.45 6.83
C ILE A 90 13.00 -3.31 7.02
N HIS A 91 12.54 -2.72 5.93
CA HIS A 91 11.41 -1.80 5.93
C HIS A 91 10.10 -2.59 5.81
N ILE A 92 9.15 -2.29 6.68
CA ILE A 92 7.79 -2.84 6.66
C ILE A 92 6.83 -1.66 6.58
N PHE A 93 5.89 -1.70 5.63
CA PHE A 93 4.95 -0.62 5.38
C PHE A 93 3.53 -1.04 5.74
N CYS A 94 2.83 -0.21 6.50
CA CYS A 94 1.38 -0.30 6.69
C CYS A 94 0.75 1.09 6.72
N ASP A 95 -0.57 1.15 6.55
CA ASP A 95 -1.31 2.40 6.63
C ASP A 95 -1.79 2.65 8.08
N GLY A 96 -2.00 3.92 8.43
CA GLY A 96 -2.32 4.30 9.81
C GLY A 96 -3.76 3.98 10.22
N ASP A 97 -4.66 3.77 9.27
CA ASP A 97 -6.07 3.43 9.46
C ASP A 97 -6.38 1.93 9.39
N ASP A 98 -5.36 1.09 9.19
CA ASP A 98 -5.48 -0.37 9.20
C ASP A 98 -5.14 -0.96 10.58
N LEU A 99 -5.37 -2.27 10.79
CA LEU A 99 -5.06 -2.97 12.05
C LEU A 99 -4.25 -4.23 11.78
N VAL A 100 -2.99 -4.25 12.24
CA VAL A 100 -2.11 -5.41 12.08
C VAL A 100 -2.43 -6.51 13.09
N GLU A 101 -2.27 -7.78 12.68
CA GLU A 101 -2.40 -8.95 13.57
C GLU A 101 -1.18 -9.08 14.52
N PRO A 102 -1.31 -9.77 15.67
CA PRO A 102 -0.26 -9.83 16.70
C PRO A 102 1.08 -10.42 16.28
N ASP A 103 1.14 -11.22 15.23
CA ASP A 103 2.37 -11.82 14.70
C ASP A 103 2.84 -11.17 13.38
N TRP A 104 2.32 -10.00 13.06
CA TRP A 104 2.54 -9.33 11.78
C TRP A 104 4.03 -9.00 11.52
N VAL A 105 4.73 -8.42 12.49
CA VAL A 105 6.16 -8.07 12.35
C VAL A 105 7.02 -9.32 12.20
N VAL A 106 6.82 -10.34 13.07
CA VAL A 106 7.61 -11.58 12.99
C VAL A 106 7.35 -12.35 11.70
N SER A 107 6.13 -12.30 11.17
CA SER A 107 5.76 -12.94 9.91
C SER A 107 6.45 -12.27 8.72
N HIS A 108 6.56 -10.94 8.69
CA HIS A 108 7.36 -10.23 7.69
C HIS A 108 8.85 -10.58 7.79
N LEU A 109 9.41 -10.55 9.00
CA LEU A 109 10.80 -10.91 9.23
C LEU A 109 11.10 -12.36 8.83
N TYR A 110 10.16 -13.30 9.07
CA TYR A 110 10.29 -14.69 8.67
C TYR A 110 10.47 -14.85 7.15
N VAL A 111 9.63 -14.18 6.35
CA VAL A 111 9.72 -14.22 4.88
C VAL A 111 11.03 -13.60 4.40
N GLN A 112 11.43 -12.47 4.98
CA GLN A 112 12.68 -11.81 4.65
C GLN A 112 13.89 -12.69 4.99
N ASN A 113 13.87 -13.42 6.10
CA ASN A 113 14.94 -14.35 6.46
C ASN A 113 15.05 -15.54 5.50
N LEU A 114 13.93 -16.00 4.92
CA LEU A 114 13.93 -17.13 4.00
C LEU A 114 14.36 -16.76 2.58
N TYR A 115 13.98 -15.59 2.08
CA TYR A 115 14.04 -15.26 0.65
C TYR A 115 14.79 -13.96 0.33
N SER A 116 15.40 -13.26 1.31
CA SER A 116 16.06 -11.97 1.04
C SER A 116 17.22 -12.11 0.02
N PRO A 117 17.33 -11.18 -0.95
CA PRO A 117 16.48 -10.01 -1.11
C PRO A 117 15.15 -10.31 -1.82
N VAL A 118 14.04 -9.91 -1.23
CA VAL A 118 12.69 -10.11 -1.77
C VAL A 118 11.81 -8.90 -1.47
N ILE A 119 10.88 -8.55 -2.37
CA ILE A 119 9.75 -7.69 -2.03
C ILE A 119 8.55 -8.59 -1.66
N ALA A 120 8.15 -8.59 -0.39
CA ALA A 120 7.14 -9.50 0.13
C ALA A 120 5.86 -8.77 0.51
N SER A 121 4.72 -9.15 -0.11
CA SER A 121 3.39 -8.66 0.26
C SER A 121 2.78 -9.57 1.32
N GLY A 122 2.22 -8.98 2.38
CA GLY A 122 1.28 -9.65 3.27
C GLY A 122 -0.13 -9.66 2.69
N SER A 123 -1.05 -10.33 3.39
CA SER A 123 -2.46 -10.43 2.98
C SER A 123 -3.37 -9.49 3.75
N LEU A 124 -4.47 -9.11 3.11
CA LEU A 124 -5.47 -8.22 3.67
C LEU A 124 -6.69 -9.04 4.11
N LEU A 125 -7.19 -8.77 5.30
CA LEU A 125 -8.44 -9.29 5.84
C LEU A 125 -9.50 -8.19 5.81
N HIS A 126 -10.73 -8.54 5.47
CA HIS A 126 -11.79 -7.54 5.24
C HIS A 126 -13.03 -7.76 6.11
N ASP A 127 -13.32 -9.00 6.52
CA ASP A 127 -14.61 -9.36 7.13
C ASP A 127 -14.86 -8.66 8.48
N ARG A 128 -13.83 -8.58 9.32
CA ARG A 128 -13.96 -8.05 10.68
C ARG A 128 -14.30 -6.56 10.76
N VAL A 129 -13.81 -5.79 9.79
CA VAL A 129 -13.81 -4.31 9.86
C VAL A 129 -14.71 -3.65 8.81
N ASN A 130 -15.36 -4.43 7.94
CA ASN A 130 -16.22 -3.92 6.88
C ASN A 130 -17.62 -4.56 6.92
N THR A 131 -18.63 -3.79 6.53
CA THR A 131 -20.01 -4.33 6.42
C THR A 131 -20.17 -5.19 5.16
N PRO A 132 -21.11 -6.15 5.13
CA PRO A 132 -21.38 -6.96 3.93
C PRO A 132 -21.72 -6.14 2.68
N GLU A 133 -22.37 -4.98 2.85
CA GLU A 133 -22.68 -4.07 1.74
C GLU A 133 -21.41 -3.48 1.13
N VAL A 134 -20.48 -3.05 1.99
CA VAL A 134 -19.17 -2.52 1.55
C VAL A 134 -18.37 -3.61 0.87
N LEU A 135 -18.28 -4.81 1.43
CA LEU A 135 -17.56 -5.94 0.82
C LEU A 135 -18.05 -6.20 -0.60
N ARG A 136 -19.37 -6.36 -0.79
CA ARG A 136 -19.95 -6.59 -2.13
C ARG A 136 -19.71 -5.44 -3.11
N ALA A 137 -19.59 -4.21 -2.62
CA ALA A 137 -19.25 -3.08 -3.48
C ALA A 137 -17.87 -3.25 -4.14
N TYR A 138 -16.92 -3.85 -3.42
CA TYR A 138 -15.58 -4.17 -3.92
C TYR A 138 -15.49 -5.54 -4.62
N GLY A 139 -16.57 -6.31 -4.64
CA GLY A 139 -16.62 -7.65 -5.24
C GLY A 139 -16.06 -8.73 -4.32
N LEU A 140 -16.10 -8.48 -3.02
CA LEU A 140 -15.76 -9.42 -1.95
C LEU A 140 -17.05 -9.97 -1.34
N GLU A 141 -17.00 -11.21 -0.85
CA GLU A 141 -18.11 -11.81 -0.11
C GLU A 141 -17.73 -12.01 1.36
N PRO A 142 -18.68 -11.86 2.28
CA PRO A 142 -18.48 -12.21 3.68
C PRO A 142 -18.02 -13.68 3.81
N GLY A 143 -16.94 -13.90 4.55
CA GLY A 143 -16.30 -15.21 4.71
C GLY A 143 -15.12 -15.48 3.78
N ASP A 144 -14.80 -14.58 2.84
CA ASP A 144 -13.64 -14.74 1.95
C ASP A 144 -12.30 -14.80 2.73
N ASP A 145 -12.21 -14.13 3.89
CA ASP A 145 -11.04 -14.16 4.75
C ASP A 145 -10.67 -15.57 5.22
N GLN A 146 -11.65 -16.50 5.32
CA GLN A 146 -11.42 -17.88 5.76
C GLN A 146 -10.44 -18.63 4.85
N LYS A 147 -10.41 -18.32 3.56
CA LYS A 147 -9.46 -18.92 2.61
C LYS A 147 -8.02 -18.50 2.95
N THR A 148 -7.80 -17.22 3.22
CA THR A 148 -6.49 -16.69 3.63
C THR A 148 -6.08 -17.25 4.99
N LEU A 149 -6.99 -17.26 5.96
CA LEU A 149 -6.73 -17.77 7.32
C LEU A 149 -6.41 -19.27 7.34
N SER A 150 -7.06 -20.07 6.50
CA SER A 150 -6.80 -21.52 6.40
C SER A 150 -5.43 -21.84 5.77
N THR A 151 -4.80 -20.88 5.12
CA THR A 151 -3.50 -21.03 4.46
C THR A 151 -2.45 -20.06 5.01
N ARG A 152 -2.58 -19.66 6.28
CA ARG A 152 -1.77 -18.62 6.93
C ARG A 152 -0.26 -18.81 6.82
N THR A 153 0.21 -20.06 6.80
CA THR A 153 1.64 -20.39 6.67
C THR A 153 2.14 -20.44 5.23
N ARG A 154 1.24 -20.25 4.25
CA ARG A 154 1.60 -20.37 2.84
C ARG A 154 2.34 -19.13 2.35
N ILE A 155 3.42 -19.40 1.61
CA ILE A 155 4.18 -18.38 0.89
C ILE A 155 4.14 -18.77 -0.59
N PHE A 156 3.72 -17.84 -1.43
CA PHE A 156 3.80 -17.96 -2.88
C PHE A 156 4.99 -17.13 -3.34
N TYR A 157 5.84 -17.74 -4.13
CA TYR A 157 7.10 -17.12 -4.52
C TYR A 157 7.24 -17.08 -6.03
N ASP A 158 7.62 -15.93 -6.57
CA ASP A 158 7.96 -15.66 -7.95
C ASP A 158 6.95 -16.22 -8.97
N GLU A 159 7.24 -17.32 -9.66
CA GLU A 159 6.41 -17.91 -10.73
C GLU A 159 5.02 -18.38 -10.25
N GLU A 160 4.82 -18.62 -8.95
CA GLU A 160 3.51 -18.96 -8.38
C GLU A 160 2.57 -17.76 -8.29
N LEU A 161 3.08 -16.54 -8.47
CA LEU A 161 2.32 -15.31 -8.29
C LEU A 161 1.49 -14.96 -9.53
N THR A 162 0.27 -14.47 -9.27
CA THR A 162 -0.60 -13.99 -10.35
C THR A 162 -0.14 -12.62 -10.83
N PRO A 163 0.14 -12.46 -12.14
CA PRO A 163 0.50 -11.17 -12.71
C PRO A 163 -0.62 -10.13 -12.60
N TYR A 164 -0.30 -8.95 -12.10
CA TYR A 164 -1.23 -7.83 -12.10
C TYR A 164 -1.29 -7.18 -13.50
N ALA A 165 -2.49 -7.02 -14.03
CA ALA A 165 -2.73 -6.47 -15.37
C ALA A 165 -1.94 -7.17 -16.50
N GLY A 166 -1.59 -8.44 -16.32
CA GLY A 166 -0.89 -9.27 -17.31
C GLY A 166 0.58 -8.95 -17.45
N PHE A 167 1.21 -8.34 -16.44
CA PHE A 167 2.65 -8.03 -16.46
C PHE A 167 3.35 -8.73 -15.28
N LEU A 168 3.68 -8.05 -14.20
CA LEU A 168 4.34 -8.62 -13.03
C LEU A 168 3.40 -8.61 -11.82
N PRO A 169 3.65 -9.42 -10.79
CA PRO A 169 2.97 -9.31 -9.51
C PRO A 169 3.13 -7.92 -8.90
N THR A 170 2.19 -7.54 -8.04
CA THR A 170 2.27 -6.30 -7.26
C THR A 170 2.19 -6.61 -5.76
N VAL A 171 2.41 -5.61 -4.92
CA VAL A 171 2.26 -5.70 -3.47
C VAL A 171 1.08 -4.84 -3.00
N ALA A 172 0.53 -5.17 -1.84
CA ALA A 172 -0.39 -4.28 -1.15
C ALA A 172 0.40 -3.11 -0.53
N GLY A 173 0.13 -1.88 -0.93
CA GLY A 173 0.88 -0.69 -0.51
C GLY A 173 0.89 -0.44 1.00
N GLY A 174 -0.16 -0.91 1.70
CA GLY A 174 -0.29 -0.89 3.16
C GLY A 174 0.11 -2.20 3.85
N ASN A 175 0.70 -3.19 3.16
CA ASN A 175 1.12 -4.45 3.77
C ASN A 175 2.24 -5.14 2.99
N PHE A 176 3.44 -4.59 3.04
CA PHE A 176 4.60 -5.23 2.40
C PHE A 176 5.91 -4.95 3.16
N SER A 177 6.90 -5.79 2.91
CA SER A 177 8.26 -5.63 3.42
C SER A 177 9.31 -5.77 2.33
N ILE A 178 10.47 -5.13 2.56
CA ILE A 178 11.59 -5.12 1.63
C ILE A 178 12.88 -4.80 2.40
N PRO A 179 14.06 -5.33 2.03
CA PRO A 179 15.31 -4.88 2.59
C PRO A 179 15.52 -3.37 2.37
N ARG A 180 15.94 -2.67 3.43
CA ARG A 180 16.23 -1.22 3.41
C ARG A 180 17.10 -0.83 2.22
N ARG A 181 18.19 -1.57 2.00
CA ARG A 181 19.12 -1.34 0.89
C ARG A 181 18.39 -1.35 -0.46
N VAL A 182 17.57 -2.39 -0.72
CA VAL A 182 16.84 -2.52 -1.99
C VAL A 182 15.86 -1.36 -2.19
N TYR A 183 15.13 -0.95 -1.12
CA TYR A 183 14.22 0.18 -1.20
C TYR A 183 14.91 1.48 -1.61
N LEU A 184 16.04 1.77 -0.98
CA LEU A 184 16.81 3.00 -1.23
C LEU A 184 17.50 2.97 -2.60
N GLU A 185 18.11 1.86 -2.98
CA GLU A 185 18.75 1.69 -4.30
C GLU A 185 17.76 1.80 -5.46
N ALA A 186 16.51 1.34 -5.26
CA ALA A 186 15.43 1.51 -6.25
C ALA A 186 14.89 2.95 -6.33
N GLY A 187 15.40 3.88 -5.49
CA GLY A 187 14.96 5.28 -5.43
C GLY A 187 13.59 5.47 -4.77
N GLY A 188 13.15 4.52 -3.94
CA GLY A 188 11.88 4.58 -3.24
C GLY A 188 10.66 4.62 -4.17
N MET A 189 9.52 4.99 -3.62
CA MET A 189 8.26 5.16 -4.37
C MET A 189 8.28 6.48 -5.17
N ASP A 190 7.71 6.45 -6.37
CA ASP A 190 7.60 7.64 -7.22
C ASP A 190 6.43 8.51 -6.77
N SER A 191 6.75 9.65 -6.14
CA SER A 191 5.76 10.61 -5.60
C SER A 191 5.00 11.40 -6.67
N SER A 192 5.27 11.19 -7.95
CA SER A 192 4.47 11.71 -9.05
C SER A 192 3.15 10.95 -9.24
N TYR A 193 3.10 9.70 -8.78
CA TYR A 193 1.87 8.94 -8.66
C TYR A 193 1.08 9.40 -7.42
N LYS A 194 -0.24 9.51 -7.56
CA LYS A 194 -1.16 9.76 -6.45
C LYS A 194 -1.96 8.51 -6.07
N SER A 195 -1.66 7.39 -6.73
CA SER A 195 -2.18 6.04 -6.50
C SER A 195 -1.41 5.07 -7.37
N SER A 196 -1.32 3.81 -6.99
CA SER A 196 -0.55 2.74 -7.67
C SER A 196 0.97 2.97 -7.67
N GLU A 197 1.47 3.82 -6.79
CA GLU A 197 2.91 4.04 -6.59
C GLU A 197 3.62 2.77 -6.09
N GLU A 198 2.93 1.95 -5.28
CA GLU A 198 3.42 0.66 -4.82
C GLU A 198 3.58 -0.34 -5.96
N THR A 199 2.69 -0.29 -6.94
CA THR A 199 2.76 -1.15 -8.13
C THR A 199 3.94 -0.76 -9.02
N ASP A 200 4.12 0.55 -9.31
CA ASP A 200 5.29 1.05 -10.02
C ASP A 200 6.59 0.65 -9.32
N PHE A 201 6.63 0.84 -8.00
CA PHE A 201 7.78 0.50 -7.18
C PHE A 201 8.09 -1.00 -7.23
N ALA A 202 7.09 -1.86 -6.99
CA ALA A 202 7.26 -3.30 -7.02
C ALA A 202 7.75 -3.81 -8.39
N TRP A 203 7.27 -3.23 -9.49
CA TRP A 203 7.70 -3.61 -10.83
C TRP A 203 9.13 -3.14 -11.13
N ARG A 204 9.53 -1.93 -10.70
CA ARG A 204 10.91 -1.48 -10.82
C ARG A 204 11.90 -2.38 -10.07
N VAL A 205 11.53 -2.78 -8.87
CA VAL A 205 12.31 -3.69 -8.03
C VAL A 205 12.46 -5.06 -8.69
N GLN A 206 11.37 -5.63 -9.23
CA GLN A 206 11.39 -6.92 -9.93
C GLN A 206 12.19 -6.84 -11.25
N LEU A 207 12.05 -5.76 -12.01
CA LEU A 207 12.86 -5.53 -13.22
C LEU A 207 14.36 -5.36 -12.91
N ALA A 208 14.71 -4.95 -11.70
CA ALA A 208 16.09 -4.92 -11.21
C ALA A 208 16.59 -6.29 -10.69
N GLY A 209 15.79 -7.36 -10.84
CA GLY A 209 16.18 -8.74 -10.49
C GLY A 209 15.86 -9.15 -9.04
N VAL A 210 15.11 -8.36 -8.29
CA VAL A 210 14.65 -8.75 -6.94
C VAL A 210 13.28 -9.41 -7.06
N PRO A 211 13.14 -10.69 -6.66
CA PRO A 211 11.87 -11.41 -6.80
C PRO A 211 10.78 -10.89 -5.88
N ALA A 212 9.53 -11.24 -6.20
CA ALA A 212 8.37 -10.96 -5.36
C ALA A 212 7.92 -12.19 -4.58
N ALA A 213 7.28 -11.98 -3.42
CA ALA A 213 6.58 -13.01 -2.67
C ALA A 213 5.22 -12.48 -2.18
N LEU A 214 4.22 -13.35 -2.12
CA LEU A 214 2.97 -13.13 -1.40
C LEU A 214 2.89 -14.13 -0.26
N THR A 215 2.63 -13.66 0.94
CA THR A 215 2.51 -14.52 2.11
C THR A 215 1.22 -14.25 2.86
N HIS A 216 0.59 -15.32 3.36
CA HIS A 216 -0.58 -15.23 4.20
C HIS A 216 -0.25 -15.11 5.69
N GLY A 217 1.05 -15.02 6.06
CA GLY A 217 1.51 -14.83 7.45
C GLY A 217 1.23 -13.41 7.97
N PRO A 218 1.82 -12.37 7.37
CA PRO A 218 1.58 -11.00 7.80
C PRO A 218 0.17 -10.54 7.40
N LEU A 219 -0.75 -10.62 8.34
CA LEU A 219 -2.16 -10.27 8.15
C LEU A 219 -2.46 -8.91 8.75
N LEU A 220 -3.26 -8.11 8.04
CA LEU A 220 -3.87 -6.91 8.59
C LEU A 220 -5.33 -6.77 8.15
N HIS A 221 -6.13 -6.15 9.00
CA HIS A 221 -7.51 -5.81 8.72
C HIS A 221 -7.58 -4.49 7.96
N TYR A 222 -7.98 -4.58 6.70
CA TYR A 222 -8.03 -3.45 5.78
C TYR A 222 -9.40 -2.79 5.78
N ILE A 223 -9.44 -1.49 6.09
CA ILE A 223 -10.67 -0.71 6.16
C ILE A 223 -11.00 -0.12 4.78
N LEU A 224 -12.04 -0.65 4.14
CA LEU A 224 -12.54 -0.17 2.86
C LEU A 224 -13.30 1.16 3.02
N ARG A 225 -13.36 1.94 1.96
CA ARG A 225 -14.19 3.16 1.95
C ARG A 225 -15.68 2.78 2.00
N ASP A 226 -16.41 3.38 2.93
CA ASP A 226 -17.77 3.02 3.33
C ASP A 226 -18.88 3.92 2.75
N LYS A 227 -18.52 4.92 1.93
CA LYS A 227 -19.47 5.86 1.32
C LYS A 227 -19.36 5.84 -0.20
N PRO A 228 -20.48 5.76 -0.96
CA PRO A 228 -20.45 5.70 -2.43
C PRO A 228 -19.58 6.79 -3.05
N LYS A 229 -19.64 8.03 -2.55
CA LYS A 229 -18.82 9.14 -3.04
C LYS A 229 -17.31 8.87 -2.83
N ARG A 230 -16.92 8.35 -1.65
CA ARG A 230 -15.52 8.02 -1.36
C ARG A 230 -15.02 6.87 -2.21
N ILE A 231 -15.84 5.82 -2.37
CA ILE A 231 -15.57 4.68 -3.26
C ILE A 231 -15.34 5.17 -4.69
N PHE A 232 -16.25 6.00 -5.21
CA PHE A 232 -16.15 6.56 -6.57
C PHE A 232 -14.83 7.31 -6.78
N HIS A 233 -14.47 8.23 -5.88
CA HIS A 233 -13.22 8.99 -6.00
C HIS A 233 -11.97 8.13 -5.88
N GLN A 234 -11.96 7.15 -4.98
CA GLN A 234 -10.86 6.20 -4.82
C GLN A 234 -10.65 5.39 -6.11
N GLN A 235 -11.72 4.78 -6.63
CA GLN A 235 -11.63 3.95 -7.83
C GLN A 235 -11.28 4.78 -9.08
N ARG A 236 -11.77 6.02 -9.15
CA ARG A 236 -11.40 6.96 -10.21
C ARG A 236 -9.90 7.27 -10.18
N ALA A 237 -9.33 7.51 -9.00
CA ALA A 237 -7.89 7.71 -8.85
C ALA A 237 -7.11 6.44 -9.25
N TYR A 238 -7.48 5.27 -8.71
CA TYR A 238 -6.82 4.00 -9.00
C TYR A 238 -6.74 3.70 -10.49
N GLN A 239 -7.86 3.76 -11.19
CA GLN A 239 -7.87 3.41 -12.61
C GLN A 239 -7.23 4.49 -13.49
N LYS A 240 -7.26 5.76 -13.10
CA LYS A 240 -6.52 6.82 -13.79
C LYS A 240 -5.01 6.56 -13.76
N TYR A 241 -4.44 6.28 -12.58
CA TYR A 241 -3.01 6.00 -12.45
C TYR A 241 -2.61 4.62 -12.98
N LYS A 242 -3.53 3.66 -13.02
CA LYS A 242 -3.32 2.40 -13.75
C LYS A 242 -3.07 2.64 -15.25
N VAL A 243 -3.70 3.67 -15.85
CA VAL A 243 -3.38 4.05 -17.23
C VAL A 243 -1.97 4.65 -17.33
N LEU A 244 -1.50 5.38 -16.34
CA LEU A 244 -0.12 5.88 -16.31
C LEU A 244 0.87 4.71 -16.23
N LEU A 245 0.61 3.72 -15.36
CA LEU A 245 1.38 2.46 -15.34
C LEU A 245 1.40 1.81 -16.72
N TRP A 246 0.24 1.66 -17.38
CA TRP A 246 0.17 1.10 -18.72
C TRP A 246 0.99 1.89 -19.73
N VAL A 247 1.02 3.20 -19.69
CA VAL A 247 1.85 4.01 -20.58
C VAL A 247 3.33 3.70 -20.40
N HIS A 248 3.79 3.49 -19.15
CA HIS A 248 5.18 3.17 -18.85
C HIS A 248 5.54 1.71 -19.19
N TYR A 249 4.65 0.74 -18.89
CA TYR A 249 4.97 -0.69 -18.93
C TYR A 249 4.32 -1.48 -20.09
N ARG A 250 3.58 -0.82 -21.01
CA ARG A 250 2.94 -1.50 -22.16
C ARG A 250 3.92 -2.24 -23.07
N GLN A 251 5.14 -1.73 -23.20
CA GLN A 251 6.17 -2.37 -24.01
C GLN A 251 6.67 -3.68 -23.36
N HIS A 252 6.46 -3.85 -22.07
CA HIS A 252 6.76 -5.05 -21.30
C HIS A 252 5.57 -6.02 -21.20
N GLY A 253 4.44 -5.75 -21.87
CA GLY A 253 3.30 -6.65 -21.91
C GLY A 253 2.12 -6.28 -21.02
N MET A 254 2.18 -5.18 -20.26
CA MET A 254 1.03 -4.74 -19.45
C MET A 254 -0.20 -4.48 -20.32
N ARG A 255 -1.35 -5.05 -19.93
CA ARG A 255 -2.63 -4.86 -20.62
C ARG A 255 -3.28 -3.54 -20.23
N GLY A 256 -3.68 -2.76 -21.22
CA GLY A 256 -4.35 -1.47 -21.04
C GLY A 256 -5.87 -1.56 -21.01
N PRO A 257 -6.54 -0.48 -20.55
CA PRO A 257 -8.00 -0.42 -20.55
C PRO A 257 -8.57 -0.25 -21.96
N SER A 258 -9.79 -0.76 -22.16
CA SER A 258 -10.57 -0.55 -23.38
C SER A 258 -11.42 0.71 -23.25
N THR A 259 -11.17 1.71 -24.10
CA THR A 259 -11.94 2.97 -24.13
C THR A 259 -13.44 2.70 -24.36
N LYS A 260 -13.77 1.85 -25.32
CA LYS A 260 -15.18 1.52 -25.64
C LYS A 260 -15.88 0.85 -24.45
N ALA A 261 -15.23 -0.14 -23.82
CA ALA A 261 -15.80 -0.81 -22.66
C ALA A 261 -16.00 0.14 -21.49
N SER A 262 -15.05 1.05 -21.24
CA SER A 262 -15.15 2.03 -20.15
C SER A 262 -16.30 3.03 -20.38
N ILE A 263 -16.51 3.52 -21.60
CA ILE A 263 -17.63 4.39 -21.92
C ILE A 263 -18.97 3.69 -21.67
N LEU A 264 -19.12 2.46 -22.22
CA LEU A 264 -20.35 1.67 -22.06
C LEU A 264 -20.63 1.39 -20.58
N GLU A 265 -19.61 1.09 -19.79
CA GLU A 265 -19.79 0.80 -18.36
C GLU A 265 -20.19 2.05 -17.57
N VAL A 266 -19.61 3.22 -17.85
CA VAL A 266 -20.06 4.48 -17.22
C VAL A 266 -21.52 4.76 -17.50
N LEU A 267 -21.97 4.63 -18.76
CA LEU A 267 -23.36 4.83 -19.13
C LEU A 267 -24.29 3.82 -18.45
N ARG A 268 -23.88 2.56 -18.34
CA ARG A 268 -24.65 1.49 -17.69
C ARG A 268 -24.79 1.70 -16.18
N GLN A 269 -23.77 2.26 -15.53
CA GLN A 269 -23.77 2.47 -14.09
C GLN A 269 -24.44 3.80 -13.65
N ALA A 270 -24.48 4.80 -14.52
CA ALA A 270 -25.02 6.13 -14.18
C ALA A 270 -26.41 6.10 -13.53
N PRO A 271 -27.45 5.40 -14.07
CA PRO A 271 -28.77 5.35 -13.45
C PRO A 271 -28.77 4.57 -12.13
N LYS A 272 -27.80 3.69 -11.88
CA LYS A 272 -27.73 2.86 -10.66
C LYS A 272 -27.13 3.61 -9.47
N LEU A 273 -26.50 4.76 -9.70
CA LEU A 273 -25.92 5.60 -8.64
C LEU A 273 -26.99 6.21 -7.72
N ILE A 274 -28.20 6.42 -8.21
CA ILE A 274 -29.31 6.97 -7.42
C ILE A 274 -30.10 5.89 -6.64
N ASN A 275 -29.96 4.63 -7.01
CA ASN A 275 -30.67 3.52 -6.35
C ASN A 275 -29.93 3.08 -5.08
N PRO A 276 -30.55 3.13 -3.89
CA PRO A 276 -29.93 2.77 -2.61
C PRO A 276 -29.28 1.38 -2.58
N THR A 277 -29.87 0.38 -3.24
CA THR A 277 -29.37 -1.01 -3.23
C THR A 277 -28.18 -1.25 -4.15
N THR A 278 -28.01 -0.42 -5.18
CA THR A 278 -26.96 -0.63 -6.20
C THR A 278 -25.86 0.44 -6.20
N ARG A 279 -26.08 1.58 -5.53
CA ARG A 279 -25.23 2.77 -5.60
C ARG A 279 -23.78 2.51 -5.18
N PHE A 280 -23.51 1.63 -4.24
CA PHE A 280 -22.15 1.31 -3.79
C PHE A 280 -21.35 0.63 -4.91
N ARG A 281 -21.89 -0.46 -5.47
CA ARG A 281 -21.26 -1.16 -6.60
C ARG A 281 -21.20 -0.29 -7.85
N ALA A 282 -22.25 0.49 -8.11
CA ALA A 282 -22.26 1.45 -9.22
C ALA A 282 -21.18 2.51 -9.07
N ALA A 283 -20.96 3.04 -7.85
CA ALA A 283 -19.91 3.99 -7.57
C ALA A 283 -18.51 3.41 -7.83
N TYR A 284 -18.27 2.18 -7.42
CA TYR A 284 -17.03 1.45 -7.70
C TYR A 284 -16.76 1.35 -9.21
N LEU A 285 -17.74 0.84 -9.97
CA LEU A 285 -17.58 0.59 -11.41
C LEU A 285 -17.54 1.90 -12.21
N ALA A 286 -18.44 2.85 -11.93
CA ALA A 286 -18.49 4.12 -12.63
C ALA A 286 -17.23 4.97 -12.36
N GLY A 287 -16.81 5.04 -11.09
CA GLY A 287 -15.59 5.73 -10.70
C GLY A 287 -14.37 5.19 -11.40
N GLY A 288 -14.21 3.86 -11.38
CA GLY A 288 -13.08 3.21 -12.03
C GLY A 288 -13.03 3.46 -13.54
N ASN A 289 -14.14 3.26 -14.24
CA ASN A 289 -14.18 3.46 -15.68
C ASN A 289 -14.01 4.92 -16.10
N LEU A 290 -14.58 5.88 -15.35
CA LEU A 290 -14.32 7.30 -15.58
C LEU A 290 -12.85 7.65 -15.37
N GLY A 291 -12.22 7.12 -14.33
CA GLY A 291 -10.78 7.28 -14.08
C GLY A 291 -9.93 6.74 -15.23
N ALA A 292 -10.29 5.57 -15.79
CA ALA A 292 -9.62 5.03 -16.96
C ALA A 292 -9.73 5.95 -18.18
N LEU A 293 -10.92 6.51 -18.45
CA LEU A 293 -11.13 7.47 -19.54
C LEU A 293 -10.30 8.74 -19.35
N GLU A 294 -10.26 9.29 -18.14
CA GLU A 294 -9.43 10.44 -17.80
C GLU A 294 -7.94 10.13 -17.99
N GLY A 295 -7.48 8.98 -17.53
CA GLY A 295 -6.10 8.55 -17.71
C GLY A 295 -5.75 8.40 -19.20
N ILE A 296 -6.63 7.81 -20.02
CA ILE A 296 -6.46 7.72 -21.46
C ILE A 296 -6.33 9.12 -22.11
N LEU A 297 -7.23 10.04 -21.75
CA LEU A 297 -7.17 11.41 -22.25
C LEU A 297 -5.86 12.09 -21.82
N GLN A 298 -5.55 12.05 -20.52
CA GLN A 298 -4.41 12.79 -19.96
C GLN A 298 -3.06 12.20 -20.39
N TYR A 299 -2.87 10.88 -20.24
CA TYR A 299 -1.54 10.26 -20.37
C TYR A 299 -1.26 9.69 -21.77
N ARG A 300 -2.31 9.16 -22.44
CA ARG A 300 -2.15 8.58 -23.76
C ARG A 300 -2.35 9.57 -24.89
N ILE A 301 -3.42 10.39 -24.84
CA ILE A 301 -3.78 11.32 -25.91
C ILE A 301 -3.00 12.62 -25.77
N LEU A 302 -3.15 13.31 -24.62
CA LEU A 302 -2.49 14.60 -24.37
C LEU A 302 -1.02 14.45 -23.98
N LYS A 303 -0.54 13.24 -23.74
CA LYS A 303 0.85 12.92 -23.34
C LYS A 303 1.36 13.74 -22.15
N ARG A 304 0.46 14.12 -21.23
CA ARG A 304 0.79 14.86 -20.00
C ARG A 304 1.31 13.91 -18.93
N ILE A 305 2.46 13.27 -19.21
CA ILE A 305 3.09 12.31 -18.29
C ILE A 305 3.88 13.10 -17.26
N PRO A 306 3.67 12.89 -15.95
CA PRO A 306 4.43 13.57 -14.91
C PRO A 306 5.90 13.13 -14.97
N LYS A 307 6.81 14.02 -14.60
CA LYS A 307 8.21 13.66 -14.38
C LYS A 307 8.31 12.81 -13.11
N PRO A 308 9.09 11.73 -13.12
CA PRO A 308 9.32 10.92 -11.92
C PRO A 308 9.87 11.76 -10.76
N LEU A 309 9.39 11.49 -9.55
CA LEU A 309 9.79 12.15 -8.31
C LEU A 309 10.15 11.08 -7.29
N ARG A 310 11.37 10.56 -7.41
CA ARG A 310 11.95 9.49 -6.58
C ARG A 310 12.98 10.07 -5.61
N LEU A 311 13.48 9.24 -4.70
CA LEU A 311 14.65 9.57 -3.89
C LEU A 311 15.87 9.68 -4.81
N ASP A 312 16.79 10.61 -4.51
CA ASP A 312 18.07 10.65 -5.18
C ASP A 312 18.89 9.42 -4.77
N THR A 313 19.25 8.61 -5.78
CA THR A 313 20.05 7.39 -5.58
C THR A 313 21.52 7.69 -5.70
N THR A 314 22.03 8.70 -5.01
CA THR A 314 23.48 8.83 -4.87
C THR A 314 23.96 7.64 -4.04
N PRO A 315 24.93 6.83 -4.52
CA PRO A 315 25.44 5.73 -3.71
C PRO A 315 25.89 6.29 -2.36
N ILE A 316 25.36 5.71 -1.27
CA ILE A 316 25.89 5.99 0.06
C ILE A 316 27.28 5.36 0.02
N THR A 317 28.32 6.19 -0.18
CA THR A 317 29.70 5.77 0.03
C THR A 317 29.81 5.38 1.50
N GLU A 318 30.05 4.11 1.75
CA GLU A 318 30.43 3.62 3.07
C GLU A 318 31.71 4.35 3.48
N GLU A 319 31.62 5.24 4.49
CA GLU A 319 32.75 5.72 5.25
C GLU A 319 33.05 4.79 6.43
#